data_664d88bc24d5cc06d7c351c5e956821a
#
_entry.id   664d88bc24d5cc06d7c351c5e956821a
#
_cell.length_a   1.000
_cell.length_b   1.000
_cell.length_c   1.000
_cell.angle_alpha   90.00
_cell.angle_beta   90.00
_cell.angle_gamma   90.00
#
_symmetry.space_group_name_H-M   'P 1'
#
loop_
_entity.id
_entity.type
_entity.pdbx_description
1 polymer ?
#
loop_
_entity_poly.entity_id
_entity_poly.type
_entity_poly.pdbx_seq_one_letter_code
_entity_poly.pdbx_strand_id
1 'polypeptide(L)'
;MELDRYDRHILEILQQEGRIANQDLADRIGLSPSPCLRRVRALEESGLIRGYRALLDARKLGLSLMALVYISMDRHTPERFENFEAAIGLLPEVLECLLITGQDADYQLKVVVRD
;
A
#
# COMPACT_ATOMS: atom_id res chain seq x y z
N MET A 1 3.03 -13.43 -14.73
CA MET A 1 3.72 -12.46 -15.58
C MET A 1 5.20 -12.48 -15.29
N GLU A 2 6.00 -12.70 -16.30
CA GLU A 2 7.44 -12.65 -16.14
C GLU A 2 7.93 -11.21 -16.30
N LEU A 3 8.78 -10.79 -15.37
CA LEU A 3 9.33 -9.44 -15.36
C LEU A 3 10.75 -9.46 -15.94
N ASP A 4 10.98 -8.64 -16.95
CA ASP A 4 12.34 -8.43 -17.44
C ASP A 4 13.00 -7.25 -16.71
N ARG A 5 14.22 -6.89 -17.12
CA ARG A 5 14.96 -5.80 -16.45
C ARG A 5 14.30 -4.44 -16.61
N TYR A 6 13.60 -4.22 -17.74
CA TYR A 6 12.89 -2.95 -17.96
C TYR A 6 11.69 -2.84 -17.02
N ASP A 7 10.92 -3.91 -16.87
CA ASP A 7 9.79 -3.94 -15.95
C ASP A 7 10.24 -3.68 -14.52
N ARG A 8 11.33 -4.31 -14.10
CA ARG A 8 11.87 -4.12 -12.74
C ARG A 8 12.34 -2.69 -12.52
N HIS A 9 12.99 -2.08 -13.51
CA HIS A 9 13.45 -0.71 -13.41
C HIS A 9 12.28 0.27 -13.34
N ILE A 10 11.22 0.03 -14.13
CA ILE A 10 9.98 0.81 -14.05
C ILE A 10 9.41 0.77 -12.64
N LEU A 11 9.30 -0.43 -12.07
CA LEU A 11 8.74 -0.59 -10.72
C LEU A 11 9.57 0.13 -9.66
N GLU A 12 10.89 0.06 -9.75
CA GLU A 12 11.78 0.77 -8.83
C GLU A 12 11.55 2.27 -8.87
N ILE A 13 11.47 2.83 -10.08
CA ILE A 13 11.26 4.28 -10.24
C ILE A 13 9.88 4.69 -9.76
N LEU A 14 8.84 3.94 -10.13
CA LEU A 14 7.47 4.25 -9.73
C LEU A 14 7.26 4.16 -8.22
N GLN A 15 7.98 3.28 -7.54
CA GLN A 15 7.91 3.22 -6.08
C GLN A 15 8.41 4.51 -5.41
N GLN A 16 9.34 5.20 -6.05
CA GLN A 16 9.90 6.45 -5.52
C GLN A 16 9.18 7.68 -6.06
N GLU A 17 8.74 7.64 -7.30
CA GLU A 17 8.17 8.79 -8.00
C GLU A 17 6.91 8.36 -8.77
N GLY A 18 5.83 8.08 -8.05
CA GLY A 18 4.59 7.61 -8.65
C GLY A 18 3.94 8.58 -9.63
N ARG A 19 4.31 9.86 -9.59
CA ARG A 19 3.76 10.88 -10.50
C ARG A 19 4.68 11.20 -11.68
N ILE A 20 5.75 10.45 -11.86
CA ILE A 20 6.67 10.70 -12.97
C ILE A 20 5.92 10.63 -14.31
N ALA A 21 6.22 11.56 -15.23
CA ALA A 21 5.66 11.53 -16.56
C ALA A 21 6.25 10.36 -17.35
N ASN A 22 5.45 9.78 -18.25
CA ASN A 22 5.88 8.63 -19.03
C ASN A 22 7.14 8.93 -19.86
N GLN A 23 7.27 10.13 -20.39
CA GLN A 23 8.45 10.52 -21.15
C GLN A 23 9.72 10.48 -20.30
N ASP A 24 9.65 11.00 -19.09
CA ASP A 24 10.78 11.00 -18.17
C ASP A 24 11.12 9.58 -17.72
N LEU A 25 10.11 8.76 -17.47
CA LEU A 25 10.31 7.37 -17.12
C LEU A 25 11.01 6.62 -18.26
N ALA A 26 10.52 6.81 -19.50
CA ALA A 26 11.12 6.18 -20.68
C ALA A 26 12.59 6.55 -20.83
N ASP A 27 12.91 7.84 -20.65
CA ASP A 27 14.28 8.31 -20.74
C ASP A 27 15.19 7.63 -19.73
N ARG A 28 14.72 7.47 -18.50
CA ARG A 28 15.52 6.85 -17.44
C ARG A 28 15.78 5.36 -17.68
N ILE A 29 14.88 4.67 -18.34
CA ILE A 29 15.03 3.22 -18.56
C ILE A 29 15.58 2.90 -19.95
N GLY A 30 15.80 3.92 -20.79
CA GLY A 30 16.37 3.74 -22.11
C GLY A 30 15.40 3.22 -23.16
N LEU A 31 14.12 3.58 -23.04
CA LEU A 31 13.07 3.21 -24.00
C LEU A 31 12.44 4.45 -24.60
N SER A 32 11.84 4.28 -25.78
CA SER A 32 10.94 5.29 -26.34
C SER A 32 9.65 5.35 -25.52
N PRO A 33 8.91 6.49 -25.55
CA PRO A 33 7.69 6.63 -24.74
C PRO A 33 6.62 5.56 -24.98
N SER A 34 6.37 5.18 -26.24
CA SER A 34 5.32 4.21 -26.53
C SER A 34 5.55 2.82 -25.95
N PRO A 35 6.71 2.18 -26.15
CA PRO A 35 6.96 0.88 -25.51
C PRO A 35 7.02 1.00 -23.98
N CYS A 36 7.47 2.12 -23.43
CA CYS A 36 7.46 2.35 -21.99
C CYS A 36 6.02 2.33 -21.47
N LEU A 37 5.13 3.09 -22.11
CA LEU A 37 3.71 3.16 -21.71
C LEU A 37 3.04 1.79 -21.80
N ARG A 38 3.33 1.02 -22.83
CA ARG A 38 2.79 -0.35 -22.96
C ARG A 38 3.19 -1.22 -21.79
N ARG A 39 4.45 -1.11 -21.36
CA ARG A 39 4.93 -1.89 -20.21
C ARG A 39 4.25 -1.46 -18.91
N VAL A 40 4.11 -0.16 -18.68
CA VAL A 40 3.41 0.34 -17.50
C VAL A 40 1.98 -0.16 -17.47
N ARG A 41 1.27 -0.06 -18.59
CA ARG A 41 -0.12 -0.54 -18.69
C ARG A 41 -0.23 -2.05 -18.45
N ALA A 42 0.70 -2.82 -18.97
CA ALA A 42 0.72 -4.26 -18.73
C ALA A 42 0.92 -4.58 -17.24
N LEU A 43 1.79 -3.84 -16.57
CA LEU A 43 2.01 -4.00 -15.13
C LEU A 43 0.78 -3.61 -14.32
N GLU A 44 0.06 -2.57 -14.74
CA GLU A 44 -1.20 -2.17 -14.11
C GLU A 44 -2.30 -3.22 -14.33
N GLU A 45 -2.46 -3.66 -15.55
CA GLU A 45 -3.50 -4.64 -15.91
C GLU A 45 -3.27 -6.00 -15.25
N SER A 46 -2.02 -6.38 -15.04
CA SER A 46 -1.68 -7.63 -14.37
C SER A 46 -2.01 -7.61 -12.87
N GLY A 47 -2.26 -6.43 -12.31
CA GLY A 47 -2.49 -6.26 -10.89
C GLY A 47 -1.21 -6.13 -10.06
N LEU A 48 -0.04 -6.20 -10.69
CA LEU A 48 1.22 -6.01 -9.97
C LEU A 48 1.33 -4.58 -9.45
N ILE A 49 0.97 -3.61 -10.28
CA ILE A 49 0.76 -2.23 -9.80
C ILE A 49 -0.71 -2.13 -9.43
N ARG A 50 -0.99 -2.05 -8.15
CA ARG A 50 -2.35 -2.02 -7.64
C ARG A 50 -2.97 -0.63 -7.63
N GLY A 51 -2.17 0.40 -7.81
CA GLY A 51 -2.62 1.78 -7.82
C GLY A 51 -1.50 2.73 -7.42
N TYR A 52 -1.85 4.01 -7.39
CA TYR A 52 -0.94 5.08 -7.02
C TYR A 52 -1.60 5.91 -5.93
N ARG A 53 -0.83 6.31 -4.94
CA ARG A 53 -1.35 7.05 -3.79
C ARG A 53 -0.50 8.25 -3.46
N ALA A 54 -1.14 9.30 -2.98
CA ALA A 54 -0.45 10.44 -2.40
C ALA A 54 -0.02 10.10 -0.98
N LEU A 55 1.20 10.48 -0.63
CA LEU A 55 1.66 10.42 0.76
C LEU A 55 1.41 11.78 1.38
N LEU A 56 0.64 11.80 2.47
CA LEU A 56 0.25 13.04 3.13
C LEU A 56 0.98 13.19 4.46
N ASP A 57 1.25 14.44 4.81
CA ASP A 57 1.83 14.76 6.12
C ASP A 57 0.68 14.88 7.12
N ALA A 58 0.53 13.88 7.99
CA ALA A 58 -0.56 13.80 8.94
C ALA A 58 -0.57 14.99 9.91
N ARG A 59 0.61 15.45 10.36
CA ARG A 59 0.71 16.59 11.28
C ARG A 59 0.16 17.87 10.67
N LYS A 60 0.46 18.10 9.39
CA LYS A 60 -0.04 19.28 8.68
C LYS A 60 -1.54 19.24 8.48
N LEU A 61 -2.14 18.06 8.58
CA LEU A 61 -3.59 17.90 8.54
C LEU A 61 -4.24 17.94 9.94
N GLY A 62 -3.44 18.18 10.97
CA GLY A 62 -3.94 18.21 12.34
C GLY A 62 -4.09 16.84 12.98
N LEU A 63 -3.57 15.79 12.34
CA LEU A 63 -3.60 14.43 12.87
C LEU A 63 -2.27 14.13 13.55
N SER A 64 -2.13 14.62 14.77
CA SER A 64 -0.84 14.66 15.45
C SER A 64 -0.55 13.42 16.31
N LEU A 65 -1.55 12.61 16.59
CA LEU A 65 -1.38 11.41 17.41
C LEU A 65 -1.45 10.16 16.54
N MET A 66 -0.38 9.39 16.52
CA MET A 66 -0.33 8.08 15.90
C MET A 66 -0.09 7.04 16.97
N ALA A 67 -0.87 5.97 16.95
CA ALA A 67 -0.76 4.90 17.92
C ALA A 67 -0.75 3.55 17.23
N LEU A 68 0.01 2.62 17.80
CA LEU A 68 -0.05 1.21 17.44
C LEU A 68 -0.87 0.51 18.50
N VAL A 69 -1.93 -0.16 18.08
CA VAL A 69 -2.86 -0.84 18.98
C VAL A 69 -2.79 -2.32 18.70
N TYR A 70 -2.63 -3.11 19.77
CA TYR A 70 -2.57 -4.56 19.68
C TYR A 70 -3.88 -5.14 20.17
N ILE A 71 -4.47 -6.01 19.36
CA ILE A 71 -5.77 -6.62 19.63
C ILE A 71 -5.58 -8.13 19.80
N SER A 72 -6.11 -8.66 20.87
CA SER A 72 -6.19 -10.11 21.09
C SER A 72 -7.63 -10.54 20.89
N MET A 73 -7.81 -11.63 20.14
CA MET A 73 -9.14 -12.17 19.88
C MET A 73 -9.57 -13.12 20.99
N ASP A 74 -10.85 -13.07 21.35
CA ASP A 74 -11.43 -13.98 22.34
C ASP A 74 -11.56 -15.40 21.78
N ARG A 75 -11.72 -15.53 20.47
CA ARG A 75 -11.80 -16.82 19.78
C ARG A 75 -11.00 -16.76 18.48
N HIS A 76 -10.35 -17.87 18.15
CA HIS A 76 -9.52 -17.97 16.94
C HIS A 76 -10.24 -18.77 15.85
N THR A 77 -11.45 -18.33 15.48
CA THR A 77 -12.22 -18.92 14.41
C THR A 77 -12.18 -18.00 13.19
N PRO A 78 -12.24 -18.56 11.96
CA PRO A 78 -12.28 -17.71 10.75
C PRO A 78 -13.43 -16.68 10.77
N GLU A 79 -14.58 -17.07 11.30
CA GLU A 79 -15.73 -16.17 11.40
C GLU A 79 -15.44 -14.95 12.28
N ARG A 80 -14.80 -15.15 13.43
CA ARG A 80 -14.45 -14.05 14.34
C ARG A 80 -13.45 -13.10 13.70
N PHE A 81 -12.45 -13.64 13.00
CA PHE A 81 -11.46 -12.82 12.30
C PHE A 81 -12.12 -12.02 11.16
N GLU A 82 -12.99 -12.65 10.38
CA GLU A 82 -13.69 -11.96 9.29
C GLU A 82 -14.59 -10.84 9.82
N ASN A 83 -15.33 -11.09 10.89
CA ASN A 83 -16.19 -10.08 11.50
C ASN A 83 -15.38 -8.89 12.03
N PHE A 84 -14.26 -9.17 12.68
CA PHE A 84 -13.37 -8.14 13.19
C PHE A 84 -12.79 -7.29 12.05
N GLU A 85 -12.27 -7.94 11.03
CA GLU A 85 -11.65 -7.24 9.90
C GLU A 85 -12.67 -6.38 9.15
N ALA A 86 -13.90 -6.86 8.99
CA ALA A 86 -14.97 -6.08 8.36
C ALA A 86 -15.33 -4.84 9.19
N ALA A 87 -15.41 -4.98 10.51
CA ALA A 87 -15.72 -3.85 11.39
C ALA A 87 -14.62 -2.81 11.39
N ILE A 88 -13.35 -3.25 11.46
CA ILE A 88 -12.18 -2.36 11.45
C ILE A 88 -12.07 -1.61 10.12
N GLY A 89 -12.39 -2.28 9.01
CA GLY A 89 -12.34 -1.67 7.68
C GLY A 89 -13.29 -0.50 7.49
N LEU A 90 -14.29 -0.34 8.37
CA LEU A 90 -15.20 0.78 8.33
C LEU A 90 -14.72 2.01 9.12
N LEU A 91 -13.62 1.89 9.84
CA LEU A 91 -13.09 2.97 10.68
C LEU A 91 -12.00 3.74 9.92
N PRO A 92 -12.27 5.01 9.55
CA PRO A 92 -11.29 5.79 8.78
C PRO A 92 -10.01 6.10 9.56
N GLU A 93 -10.06 6.08 10.90
CA GLU A 93 -8.90 6.33 11.76
C GLU A 93 -7.88 5.20 11.70
N VAL A 94 -8.27 4.01 11.26
CA VAL A 94 -7.38 2.85 11.15
C VAL A 94 -6.73 2.85 9.77
N LEU A 95 -5.43 3.09 9.73
CA LEU A 95 -4.65 3.13 8.48
C LEU A 95 -4.21 1.76 8.03
N GLU A 96 -3.87 0.89 8.98
CA GLU A 96 -3.39 -0.45 8.70
C GLU A 96 -3.93 -1.42 9.74
N CYS A 97 -4.20 -2.63 9.29
CA CYS A 97 -4.58 -3.74 10.15
C CYS A 97 -3.77 -4.95 9.70
N LEU A 98 -2.86 -5.42 10.55
CA LEU A 98 -1.98 -6.54 10.24
C LEU A 98 -2.32 -7.72 11.14
N LEU A 99 -2.54 -8.88 10.53
CA LEU A 99 -2.62 -10.14 11.28
C LEU A 99 -1.19 -10.54 11.62
N ILE A 100 -0.92 -10.68 12.91
CA ILE A 100 0.43 -11.00 13.37
C ILE A 100 0.45 -12.37 14.04
N THR A 101 1.60 -13.00 13.97
CA THR A 101 1.85 -14.23 14.71
C THR A 101 2.71 -13.87 15.92
N GLY A 102 2.14 -14.01 17.10
CA GLY A 102 2.83 -13.66 18.33
C GLY A 102 2.15 -14.27 19.51
N GLN A 103 2.74 -14.10 20.68
CA GLN A 103 2.25 -14.73 21.88
C GLN A 103 1.11 -13.96 22.54
N ASP A 104 1.09 -12.63 22.35
CA ASP A 104 0.24 -11.76 23.16
C ASP A 104 -0.86 -11.03 22.36
N ALA A 105 -0.79 -11.07 21.03
CA ALA A 105 -1.78 -10.38 20.22
C ALA A 105 -1.96 -11.05 18.86
N ASP A 106 -3.14 -10.84 18.28
CA ASP A 106 -3.50 -11.39 16.97
C ASP A 106 -3.42 -10.32 15.87
N TYR A 107 -3.67 -9.06 16.22
CA TYR A 107 -3.63 -7.96 15.27
C TYR A 107 -2.83 -6.79 15.79
N GLN A 108 -2.18 -6.10 14.86
CA GLN A 108 -1.57 -4.80 15.09
C GLN A 108 -2.26 -3.78 14.20
N LEU A 109 -2.80 -2.74 14.82
CA LEU A 109 -3.46 -1.66 14.11
C LEU A 109 -2.61 -0.41 14.17
N LYS A 110 -2.55 0.32 13.05
CA LYS A 110 -1.96 1.65 13.02
C LYS A 110 -3.09 2.65 12.93
N VAL A 111 -3.20 3.51 13.94
CA VAL A 111 -4.30 4.45 14.10
C VAL A 111 -3.76 5.86 14.13
N VAL A 112 -4.46 6.79 13.47
CA VAL A 112 -4.11 8.20 13.51
C VAL A 112 -5.33 9.03 13.86
N VAL A 113 -5.18 9.94 14.83
CA VAL A 113 -6.25 10.83 15.28
C VAL A 113 -5.67 12.21 15.61
N ARG A 114 -6.55 13.17 15.87
CA ARG A 114 -6.13 14.53 16.17
C ARG A 114 -5.44 14.64 17.54
N ASP A 115 -5.95 13.93 18.51
CA ASP A 115 -5.40 13.90 19.87
C ASP A 115 -5.92 12.72 20.69
#